data_e40fb46e86191c1d8aaaa41255481c63
#
_entry.id   e40fb46e86191c1d8aaaa41255481c63
#
_cell.length_a   1.000
_cell.length_b   1.000
_cell.length_c   1.000
_cell.angle_alpha   90.00
_cell.angle_beta   90.00
_cell.angle_gamma   90.00
#
_symmetry.space_group_name_H-M   'P 1'
#
loop_
_entity.id
_entity.type
_entity.pdbx_description
1 polymer ?
#
loop_
_entity_poly.entity_id
_entity_poly.type
_entity_poly.pdbx_seq_one_letter_code
_entity_poly.pdbx_strand_id
1 'polypeptide(L)'
;MDSTVGALIGLLVSIFLIIKKVSPAYSLILGALIGGLAGGFSLEEVVVSMTEGVKDVSSAVLRILTAGVLSGVLIKTGAAMTISNAIIRFWGEKRVYLALAFATMLLCAVGVFIDVAVITVAPVALSIGRRLGIPTPQLLLVMIGGGKSGNIISPNPNTIIAA
;
A
#
# COMPACT_ATOMS: atom_id res chain seq x y z
N MET A 1 -0.66 -31.86 -19.13
CA MET A 1 -1.58 -30.68 -19.18
C MET A 1 -0.69 -29.45 -19.12
N ASP A 2 -1.05 -28.41 -19.84
CA ASP A 2 -0.19 -27.23 -19.90
C ASP A 2 -0.11 -26.57 -18.51
N SER A 3 1.10 -26.17 -18.11
CA SER A 3 1.39 -25.48 -16.83
C SER A 3 0.42 -24.31 -16.56
N THR A 4 -0.06 -23.68 -17.63
CA THR A 4 -1.04 -22.58 -17.57
C THR A 4 -2.41 -23.02 -17.02
N VAL A 5 -2.88 -24.22 -17.36
CA VAL A 5 -4.16 -24.74 -16.86
C VAL A 5 -4.06 -25.05 -15.37
N GLY A 6 -2.93 -25.62 -14.92
CA GLY A 6 -2.66 -25.82 -13.50
C GLY A 6 -2.65 -24.51 -12.72
N ALA A 7 -2.00 -23.47 -13.24
CA ALA A 7 -1.98 -22.15 -12.61
C ALA A 7 -3.39 -21.54 -12.48
N LEU A 8 -4.23 -21.66 -13.51
CA LEU A 8 -5.62 -21.16 -13.48
C LEU A 8 -6.46 -21.92 -12.43
N ILE A 9 -6.31 -23.24 -12.35
CA ILE A 9 -6.99 -24.06 -11.33
C ILE A 9 -6.56 -23.61 -9.93
N GLY A 10 -5.26 -23.45 -9.70
CA GLY A 10 -4.73 -22.98 -8.42
C GLY A 10 -5.26 -21.59 -8.01
N LEU A 11 -5.34 -20.68 -8.98
CA LEU A 11 -5.91 -19.34 -8.75
C LEU A 11 -7.39 -19.43 -8.37
N LEU A 12 -8.19 -20.21 -9.10
CA LEU A 12 -9.62 -20.37 -8.82
C LEU A 12 -9.86 -21.00 -7.44
N VAL A 13 -9.06 -22.00 -7.05
CA VAL A 13 -9.11 -22.61 -5.72
C VAL A 13 -8.78 -21.58 -4.65
N SER A 14 -7.74 -20.77 -4.84
CA SER A 14 -7.37 -19.71 -3.89
C SER A 14 -8.49 -18.70 -3.70
N ILE A 15 -9.08 -18.22 -4.79
CA ILE A 15 -10.20 -17.27 -4.75
C ILE A 15 -11.41 -17.90 -4.03
N PHE A 16 -11.75 -19.13 -4.36
CA PHE A 16 -12.86 -19.84 -3.72
C PHE A 16 -12.67 -19.97 -2.20
N LEU A 17 -11.48 -20.33 -1.75
CA LEU A 17 -11.17 -20.45 -0.32
C LEU A 17 -11.22 -19.09 0.40
N ILE A 18 -10.76 -17.99 -0.25
CA ILE A 18 -10.83 -16.63 0.30
C ILE A 18 -12.30 -16.20 0.46
N ILE A 19 -13.14 -16.48 -0.53
CA ILE A 19 -14.59 -16.21 -0.46
C ILE A 19 -15.23 -16.99 0.70
N LYS A 20 -14.76 -18.22 0.96
CA LYS A 20 -15.18 -19.04 2.11
C LYS A 20 -14.60 -18.55 3.45
N LYS A 21 -13.97 -17.36 3.49
CA LYS A 21 -13.35 -16.73 4.68
C LYS A 21 -12.16 -17.50 5.26
N VAL A 22 -11.52 -18.36 4.48
CA VAL A 22 -10.23 -18.95 4.85
C VAL A 22 -9.17 -17.83 4.74
N SER A 23 -8.20 -17.82 5.65
CA SER A 23 -7.11 -16.82 5.61
C SER A 23 -6.42 -16.81 4.23
N PRO A 24 -6.18 -15.62 3.64
CA PRO A 24 -5.53 -15.49 2.32
C PRO A 24 -4.20 -16.24 2.22
N ALA A 25 -3.39 -16.26 3.30
CA ALA A 25 -2.11 -16.96 3.32
C ALA A 25 -2.28 -18.47 3.08
N TYR A 26 -3.18 -19.10 3.83
CA TYR A 26 -3.46 -20.54 3.64
C TYR A 26 -4.13 -20.82 2.30
N SER A 27 -5.02 -19.95 1.85
CA SER A 27 -5.71 -20.11 0.57
C SER A 27 -4.74 -20.08 -0.60
N LEU A 28 -3.76 -19.18 -0.59
CA LEU A 28 -2.74 -19.06 -1.63
C LEU A 28 -1.78 -20.27 -1.60
N ILE A 29 -1.35 -20.72 -0.43
CA ILE A 29 -0.50 -21.91 -0.29
C ILE A 29 -1.22 -23.16 -0.84
N LEU A 30 -2.46 -23.38 -0.43
CA LEU A 30 -3.26 -24.53 -0.91
C LEU A 30 -3.53 -24.43 -2.41
N GLY A 31 -3.84 -23.23 -2.92
CA GLY A 31 -4.03 -23.02 -4.35
C GLY A 31 -2.75 -23.29 -5.15
N ALA A 32 -1.59 -22.88 -4.67
CA ALA A 32 -0.31 -23.16 -5.32
C ALA A 32 -0.02 -24.67 -5.36
N LEU A 33 -0.25 -25.37 -4.25
CA LEU A 33 -0.10 -26.84 -4.19
C LEU A 33 -1.03 -27.55 -5.16
N ILE A 34 -2.34 -27.25 -5.11
CA ILE A 34 -3.34 -27.88 -5.97
C ILE A 34 -3.09 -27.54 -7.43
N GLY A 35 -2.76 -26.28 -7.73
CA GLY A 35 -2.47 -25.83 -9.10
C GLY A 35 -1.22 -26.48 -9.69
N GLY A 36 -0.16 -26.62 -8.89
CA GLY A 36 1.07 -27.28 -9.31
C GLY A 36 0.84 -28.77 -9.60
N LEU A 37 0.18 -29.49 -8.69
CA LEU A 37 -0.17 -30.90 -8.89
C LEU A 37 -1.09 -31.10 -10.09
N ALA A 38 -2.11 -30.23 -10.28
CA ALA A 38 -2.99 -30.28 -11.45
C ALA A 38 -2.26 -29.94 -12.77
N GLY A 39 -1.19 -29.13 -12.69
CA GLY A 39 -0.28 -28.85 -13.80
C GLY A 39 0.64 -30.00 -14.20
N GLY A 40 0.66 -31.08 -13.40
CA GLY A 40 1.46 -32.27 -13.66
C GLY A 40 2.84 -32.26 -12.97
N PHE A 41 3.10 -31.32 -12.08
CA PHE A 41 4.33 -31.29 -11.27
C PHE A 41 4.23 -32.27 -10.09
N SER A 42 5.36 -32.83 -9.70
CA SER A 42 5.46 -33.59 -8.47
C SER A 42 5.34 -32.68 -7.24
N LEU A 43 4.99 -33.25 -6.08
CA LEU A 43 4.91 -32.47 -4.84
C LEU A 43 6.26 -31.80 -4.49
N GLU A 44 7.37 -32.49 -4.76
CA GLU A 44 8.71 -31.95 -4.52
C GLU A 44 8.99 -30.72 -5.39
N GLU A 45 8.71 -30.81 -6.70
CA GLU A 45 8.87 -29.70 -7.64
C GLU A 45 8.01 -28.48 -7.26
N VAL A 46 6.77 -28.72 -6.81
CA VAL A 46 5.89 -27.65 -6.35
C VAL A 46 6.46 -26.95 -5.12
N VAL A 47 6.94 -27.70 -4.13
CA VAL A 47 7.53 -27.14 -2.92
C VAL A 47 8.81 -26.38 -3.22
N VAL A 48 9.66 -26.90 -4.11
CA VAL A 48 10.87 -26.18 -4.57
C VAL A 48 10.50 -24.86 -5.23
N SER A 49 9.55 -24.87 -6.18
CA SER A 49 9.08 -23.65 -6.85
C SER A 49 8.48 -22.63 -5.88
N MET A 50 7.73 -23.09 -4.88
CA MET A 50 7.19 -22.20 -3.83
C MET A 50 8.31 -21.56 -3.01
N THR A 51 9.36 -22.32 -2.69
CA THR A 51 10.52 -21.81 -1.93
C THR A 51 11.31 -20.78 -2.74
N GLU A 52 11.48 -21.01 -4.03
CA GLU A 52 12.11 -20.05 -4.94
C GLU A 52 11.28 -18.78 -5.05
N GLY A 53 9.96 -18.88 -5.22
CA GLY A 53 9.06 -17.73 -5.22
C GLY A 53 9.16 -16.88 -3.95
N VAL A 54 9.33 -17.50 -2.77
CA VAL A 54 9.56 -16.77 -1.52
C VAL A 54 10.91 -16.04 -1.54
N LYS A 55 11.96 -16.64 -2.08
CA LYS A 55 13.28 -15.98 -2.24
C LYS A 55 13.18 -14.76 -3.15
N ASP A 56 12.47 -14.88 -4.27
CA ASP A 56 12.32 -13.78 -5.24
C ASP A 56 11.63 -12.56 -4.63
N VAL A 57 10.59 -12.76 -3.81
CA VAL A 57 9.88 -11.65 -3.17
C VAL A 57 10.50 -11.17 -1.85
N SER A 58 11.50 -11.86 -1.31
CA SER A 58 12.08 -11.54 0.01
C SER A 58 12.66 -10.13 0.08
N SER A 59 13.29 -9.66 -0.99
CA SER A 59 13.81 -8.29 -1.10
C SER A 59 12.69 -7.25 -1.03
N ALA A 60 11.57 -7.48 -1.71
CA ALA A 60 10.40 -6.61 -1.66
C ALA A 60 9.79 -6.58 -0.24
N VAL A 61 9.67 -7.75 0.41
CA VAL A 61 9.18 -7.86 1.79
C VAL A 61 10.04 -7.05 2.77
N LEU A 62 11.37 -7.15 2.67
CA LEU A 62 12.29 -6.38 3.52
C LEU A 62 12.14 -4.87 3.29
N ARG A 63 12.02 -4.42 2.05
CA ARG A 63 11.79 -3.00 1.74
C ARG A 63 10.47 -2.49 2.31
N ILE A 64 9.40 -3.29 2.21
CA ILE A 64 8.08 -2.98 2.79
C ILE A 64 8.18 -2.84 4.31
N LEU A 65 8.83 -3.79 4.99
CA LEU A 65 9.01 -3.74 6.43
C LEU A 65 9.80 -2.50 6.87
N THR A 66 10.88 -2.19 6.16
CA THR A 66 11.72 -1.01 6.46
C THR A 66 10.94 0.30 6.26
N ALA A 67 10.18 0.41 5.17
CA ALA A 67 9.32 1.57 4.92
C ALA A 67 8.22 1.69 6.01
N GLY A 68 7.65 0.57 6.44
CA GLY A 68 6.66 0.53 7.54
C GLY A 68 7.24 1.01 8.87
N VAL A 69 8.47 0.61 9.20
CA VAL A 69 9.16 1.08 10.41
C VAL A 69 9.41 2.59 10.34
N LEU A 70 9.94 3.09 9.21
CA LEU A 70 10.16 4.52 9.01
C LEU A 70 8.87 5.33 9.16
N SER A 71 7.81 4.87 8.50
CA SER A 71 6.47 5.46 8.61
C SER A 71 5.99 5.49 10.06
N GLY A 72 6.11 4.37 10.77
CA GLY A 72 5.74 4.26 12.19
C GLY A 72 6.50 5.24 13.09
N VAL A 73 7.79 5.44 12.84
CA VAL A 73 8.63 6.42 13.58
C VAL A 73 8.14 7.84 13.29
N LEU A 74 7.93 8.22 12.04
CA LEU A 74 7.44 9.55 11.66
C LEU A 74 6.10 9.90 12.32
N ILE A 75 5.21 8.92 12.43
CA ILE A 75 3.90 9.10 13.06
C ILE A 75 4.05 9.20 14.58
N LYS A 76 4.75 8.26 15.22
CA LYS A 76 4.92 8.22 16.67
C LYS A 76 5.67 9.43 17.24
N THR A 77 6.64 9.96 16.49
CA THR A 77 7.38 11.16 16.88
C THR A 77 6.62 12.46 16.64
N GLY A 78 5.49 12.41 15.93
CA GLY A 78 4.76 13.60 15.50
C GLY A 78 5.43 14.35 14.35
N ALA A 79 6.53 13.84 13.79
CA ALA A 79 7.25 14.47 12.70
C ALA A 79 6.36 14.63 11.45
N ALA A 80 5.54 13.63 11.13
CA ALA A 80 4.60 13.70 10.01
C ALA A 80 3.62 14.88 10.15
N MET A 81 3.07 15.11 11.36
CA MET A 81 2.19 16.23 11.65
C MET A 81 2.93 17.57 11.57
N THR A 82 4.15 17.64 12.11
CA THR A 82 4.97 18.85 12.09
C THR A 82 5.32 19.27 10.67
N ILE A 83 5.72 18.32 9.81
CA ILE A 83 6.01 18.55 8.41
C ILE A 83 4.76 19.08 7.70
N SER A 84 3.62 18.43 7.89
CA SER A 84 2.34 18.82 7.28
C SER A 84 1.93 20.24 7.67
N ASN A 85 2.02 20.57 8.97
CA ASN A 85 1.71 21.90 9.47
C ASN A 85 2.66 22.97 8.90
N ALA A 86 3.94 22.68 8.79
CA ALA A 86 4.92 23.59 8.22
C ALA A 86 4.61 23.90 6.74
N ILE A 87 4.27 22.88 5.97
CA ILE A 87 3.90 23.02 4.56
C ILE A 87 2.64 23.91 4.42
N ILE A 88 1.60 23.62 5.20
CA ILE A 88 0.34 24.37 5.13
C ILE A 88 0.55 25.84 5.56
N ARG A 89 1.36 26.09 6.58
CA ARG A 89 1.71 27.46 7.01
C ARG A 89 2.51 28.20 5.95
N PHE A 90 3.43 27.55 5.27
CA PHE A 90 4.27 28.14 4.23
C PHE A 90 3.44 28.61 3.01
N TRP A 91 2.48 27.78 2.56
CA TRP A 91 1.67 28.07 1.38
C TRP A 91 0.47 28.99 1.66
N GLY A 92 0.07 29.08 2.93
CA GLY A 92 -1.05 29.89 3.39
C GLY A 92 -2.44 29.36 3.01
N GLU A 93 -3.47 29.97 3.57
CA GLU A 93 -4.87 29.52 3.40
C GLU A 93 -5.38 29.67 1.95
N LYS A 94 -4.86 30.66 1.19
CA LYS A 94 -5.26 30.87 -0.22
C LYS A 94 -4.90 29.70 -1.14
N ARG A 95 -3.91 28.89 -0.78
CA ARG A 95 -3.42 27.74 -1.57
C ARG A 95 -3.58 26.44 -0.83
N VAL A 96 -4.61 26.33 0.00
CA VAL A 96 -4.82 25.17 0.89
C VAL A 96 -4.86 23.83 0.14
N TYR A 97 -5.46 23.80 -1.05
CA TYR A 97 -5.48 22.58 -1.86
C TYR A 97 -4.09 22.11 -2.26
N LEU A 98 -3.24 23.03 -2.73
CA LEU A 98 -1.85 22.71 -3.07
C LEU A 98 -1.06 22.30 -1.84
N ALA A 99 -1.24 23.01 -0.71
CA ALA A 99 -0.56 22.69 0.54
C ALA A 99 -0.94 21.29 1.05
N LEU A 100 -2.21 20.91 1.02
CA LEU A 100 -2.70 19.61 1.44
C LEU A 100 -2.22 18.49 0.50
N ALA A 101 -2.29 18.72 -0.82
CA ALA A 101 -1.79 17.77 -1.81
C ALA A 101 -0.29 17.53 -1.62
N PHE A 102 0.49 18.60 -1.46
CA PHE A 102 1.93 18.50 -1.29
C PHE A 102 2.33 17.86 0.05
N ALA A 103 1.62 18.17 1.13
CA ALA A 103 1.85 17.56 2.44
C ALA A 103 1.63 16.04 2.41
N THR A 104 0.51 15.59 1.84
CA THR A 104 0.24 14.15 1.71
C THR A 104 1.17 13.48 0.70
N MET A 105 1.52 14.16 -0.40
CA MET A 105 2.51 13.70 -1.37
C MET A 105 3.87 13.45 -0.71
N LEU A 106 4.36 14.41 0.07
CA LEU A 106 5.67 14.30 0.72
C LEU A 106 5.70 13.17 1.75
N LEU A 107 4.65 13.03 2.57
CA LEU A 107 4.54 11.93 3.52
C LEU A 107 4.53 10.57 2.82
N CYS A 108 3.76 10.43 1.75
CA CYS A 108 3.72 9.20 0.98
C CYS A 108 5.04 8.94 0.25
N ALA A 109 5.71 9.96 -0.27
CA ALA A 109 7.01 9.83 -0.93
C ALA A 109 8.10 9.26 -0.01
N VAL A 110 8.03 9.56 1.29
CA VAL A 110 8.96 9.01 2.30
C VAL A 110 8.58 7.57 2.71
N GLY A 111 7.42 7.06 2.26
CA GLY A 111 6.99 5.67 2.53
C GLY A 111 5.79 5.53 3.46
N VAL A 112 5.16 6.63 3.88
CA VAL A 112 3.91 6.57 4.66
C VAL A 112 2.78 6.09 3.75
N PHE A 113 1.99 5.12 4.22
CA PHE A 113 0.81 4.66 3.47
C PHE A 113 -0.21 5.80 3.34
N ILE A 114 -0.87 5.88 2.20
CA ILE A 114 -1.79 6.96 1.86
C ILE A 114 -2.89 7.16 2.90
N ASP A 115 -3.49 6.07 3.38
CA ASP A 115 -4.56 6.11 4.37
C ASP A 115 -4.08 6.77 5.67
N VAL A 116 -2.87 6.41 6.09
CA VAL A 116 -2.23 6.95 7.28
C VAL A 116 -1.82 8.42 7.09
N ALA A 117 -1.29 8.77 5.91
CA ALA A 117 -0.94 10.15 5.58
C ALA A 117 -2.19 11.05 5.59
N VAL A 118 -3.29 10.59 4.99
CA VAL A 118 -4.57 11.30 4.97
C VAL A 118 -5.12 11.47 6.39
N ILE A 119 -5.15 10.42 7.21
CA ILE A 119 -5.62 10.50 8.61
C ILE A 119 -4.74 11.46 9.41
N THR A 120 -3.44 11.46 9.20
CA THR A 120 -2.49 12.35 9.91
C THR A 120 -2.73 13.82 9.57
N VAL A 121 -3.01 14.14 8.31
CA VAL A 121 -3.22 15.52 7.83
C VAL A 121 -4.68 15.98 8.04
N ALA A 122 -5.63 15.06 8.14
CA ALA A 122 -7.06 15.34 8.22
C ALA A 122 -7.45 16.36 9.31
N PRO A 123 -6.95 16.33 10.56
CA PRO A 123 -7.33 17.31 11.58
C PRO A 123 -7.04 18.75 11.14
N VAL A 124 -5.90 18.98 10.51
CA VAL A 124 -5.49 20.30 10.01
C VAL A 124 -6.36 20.69 8.80
N ALA A 125 -6.53 19.77 7.86
CA ALA A 125 -7.37 19.99 6.68
C ALA A 125 -8.81 20.35 7.05
N LEU A 126 -9.42 19.61 7.98
CA LEU A 126 -10.79 19.86 8.44
C LEU A 126 -10.92 21.18 9.20
N SER A 127 -9.93 21.54 10.01
CA SER A 127 -9.90 22.82 10.72
C SER A 127 -9.91 24.00 9.73
N ILE A 128 -9.05 23.97 8.72
CA ILE A 128 -8.97 25.00 7.70
C ILE A 128 -10.22 24.98 6.80
N GLY A 129 -10.69 23.80 6.42
CA GLY A 129 -11.89 23.63 5.61
C GLY A 129 -13.13 24.27 6.23
N ARG A 130 -13.33 24.09 7.54
CA ARG A 130 -14.41 24.74 8.30
C ARG A 130 -14.30 26.27 8.28
N ARG A 131 -13.09 26.80 8.41
CA ARG A 131 -12.84 28.25 8.39
C ARG A 131 -13.07 28.88 7.01
N LEU A 132 -12.74 28.15 5.96
CA LEU A 132 -12.84 28.62 4.57
C LEU A 132 -14.15 28.21 3.87
N GLY A 133 -15.02 27.46 4.53
CA GLY A 133 -16.25 26.95 3.93
C GLY A 133 -16.03 25.88 2.85
N ILE A 134 -14.90 25.15 2.90
CA ILE A 134 -14.56 24.15 1.91
C ILE A 134 -15.19 22.79 2.30
N PRO A 135 -15.94 22.15 1.40
CA PRO A 135 -16.51 20.82 1.67
C PRO A 135 -15.46 19.76 1.94
N THR A 136 -15.68 18.93 2.97
CA THR A 136 -14.78 17.83 3.34
C THR A 136 -14.42 16.90 2.19
N PRO A 137 -15.34 16.48 1.29
CA PRO A 137 -14.99 15.63 0.16
C PRO A 137 -13.93 16.22 -0.77
N GLN A 138 -13.93 17.54 -0.98
CA GLN A 138 -12.92 18.19 -1.82
C GLN A 138 -11.53 18.12 -1.18
N LEU A 139 -11.45 18.35 0.14
CA LEU A 139 -10.19 18.24 0.87
C LEU A 139 -9.64 16.79 0.82
N LEU A 140 -10.51 15.81 1.00
CA LEU A 140 -10.13 14.39 0.93
C LEU A 140 -9.63 14.01 -0.47
N LEU A 141 -10.32 14.42 -1.53
CA LEU A 141 -9.91 14.15 -2.90
C LEU A 141 -8.52 14.72 -3.21
N VAL A 142 -8.26 15.93 -2.75
CA VAL A 142 -6.95 16.58 -2.95
C VAL A 142 -5.85 15.85 -2.18
N MET A 143 -6.11 15.46 -0.93
CA MET A 143 -5.15 14.70 -0.13
C MET A 143 -4.88 13.30 -0.71
N ILE A 144 -5.90 12.62 -1.19
CA ILE A 144 -5.76 11.32 -1.86
C ILE A 144 -4.96 11.47 -3.16
N GLY A 145 -5.26 12.48 -3.97
CA GLY A 145 -4.51 12.77 -5.20
C GLY A 145 -3.02 13.04 -4.94
N GLY A 146 -2.72 13.89 -3.96
CA GLY A 146 -1.36 14.15 -3.51
C GLY A 146 -0.66 12.89 -2.99
N GLY A 147 -1.33 12.12 -2.13
CA GLY A 147 -0.81 10.86 -1.62
C GLY A 147 -0.51 9.82 -2.71
N LYS A 148 -1.39 9.70 -3.71
CA LYS A 148 -1.17 8.82 -4.86
C LYS A 148 0.06 9.24 -5.67
N SER A 149 0.25 10.54 -5.89
CA SER A 149 1.45 11.05 -6.57
C SER A 149 2.72 10.76 -5.79
N GLY A 150 2.68 10.90 -4.46
CA GLY A 150 3.79 10.52 -3.58
C GLY A 150 4.12 9.03 -3.61
N ASN A 151 3.10 8.19 -3.69
CA ASN A 151 3.28 6.73 -3.77
C ASN A 151 4.05 6.28 -5.02
N ILE A 152 3.99 7.01 -6.13
CA ILE A 152 4.68 6.65 -7.38
C ILE A 152 6.21 6.68 -7.20
N ILE A 153 6.71 7.60 -6.40
CA ILE A 153 8.15 7.78 -6.13
C ILE A 153 8.61 7.16 -4.81
N SER A 154 7.68 6.55 -4.08
CA SER A 154 7.90 6.03 -2.73
C SER A 154 8.45 4.60 -2.75
N PRO A 155 9.26 4.20 -1.77
CA PRO A 155 9.57 2.80 -1.51
C PRO A 155 8.36 2.00 -0.96
N ASN A 156 7.16 2.41 -1.29
CA ASN A 156 5.90 1.79 -0.86
C ASN A 156 5.71 0.42 -1.56
N PRO A 157 5.06 -0.55 -0.91
CA PRO A 157 4.79 -1.87 -1.48
C PRO A 157 4.19 -1.85 -2.88
N ASN A 158 3.24 -0.96 -3.11
CA ASN A 158 2.54 -0.87 -4.40
C ASN A 158 3.47 -0.51 -5.57
N THR A 159 4.51 0.27 -5.31
CA THR A 159 5.49 0.68 -6.32
C THR A 159 6.60 -0.36 -6.49
N ILE A 160 6.98 -1.01 -5.39
CA ILE A 160 8.03 -2.03 -5.39
C ILE A 160 7.57 -3.31 -6.12
N ILE A 161 6.28 -3.65 -6.02
CA ILE A 161 5.71 -4.83 -6.70
C ILE A 161 5.50 -4.54 -8.19
N ALA A 162 5.29 -3.27 -8.57
CA ALA A 162 5.05 -2.87 -9.96
C ALA A 162 6.35 -2.62 -10.77
N ALA A 163 7.50 -2.56 -10.12
CA ALA A 163 8.83 -2.34 -10.72
C ALA A 163 9.59 -3.65 -10.93
#